data_eac58beb38c51320d5defc174364a7b5
#
_entry.id   eac58beb38c51320d5defc174364a7b5
#
_cell.length_a   1.000
_cell.length_b   1.000
_cell.length_c   1.000
_cell.angle_alpha   90.00
_cell.angle_beta   90.00
_cell.angle_gamma   90.00
#
_symmetry.space_group_name_H-M   'P 1'
#
loop_
_entity.id
_entity.type
_entity.pdbx_description
1 polymer ?
#
loop_
_entity_poly.entity_id
_entity_poly.type
_entity_poly.pdbx_seq_one_letter_code
_entity_poly.pdbx_strand_id
1 'polypeptide(L)'
;KEHLIEAGEEETDHLVWCKKRLDELDGKESIFNPLWYAGSFTIGAIFGRYGEKVSLGFVEETEKQVVIHLDKHLNKISLKDKETIEILQTMRSDEDAHAQQAVENGGEELEIPTKKIMKYTAKVMTSTSAHI
;
A
#
# COMPACT_ATOMS: atom_id res chain seq x y z
N LYS A 1 11.03 15.92 4.83
CA LYS A 1 11.33 15.82 3.38
C LYS A 1 12.19 14.59 3.07
N GLU A 2 13.22 14.30 3.86
CA GLU A 2 14.08 13.13 3.70
C GLU A 2 13.30 11.82 3.86
N HIS A 3 12.43 11.70 4.86
CA HIS A 3 11.59 10.51 5.09
C HIS A 3 10.67 10.16 3.91
N LEU A 4 10.17 11.18 3.18
CA LEU A 4 9.32 10.94 2.01
C LEU A 4 10.12 10.42 0.81
N ILE A 5 11.38 10.81 0.70
CA ILE A 5 12.28 10.31 -0.36
C ILE A 5 12.63 8.85 -0.07
N GLU A 6 13.03 8.55 1.17
CA GLU A 6 13.35 7.20 1.61
C GLU A 6 12.15 6.24 1.43
N ALA A 7 10.96 6.65 1.90
CA ALA A 7 9.75 5.89 1.70
C ALA A 7 9.43 5.67 0.21
N GLY A 8 9.63 6.67 -0.64
CA GLY A 8 9.43 6.54 -2.09
C GLY A 8 10.43 5.59 -2.76
N GLU A 9 11.65 5.50 -2.26
CA GLU A 9 12.66 4.54 -2.72
C GLU A 9 12.26 3.11 -2.30
N GLU A 10 11.82 2.92 -1.06
CA GLU A 10 11.33 1.63 -0.56
C GLU A 10 10.09 1.16 -1.32
N GLU A 11 9.15 2.05 -1.63
CA GLU A 11 7.98 1.73 -2.47
C GLU A 11 8.38 1.27 -3.88
N THR A 12 9.42 1.89 -4.43
CA THR A 12 9.97 1.47 -5.73
C THR A 12 10.55 0.07 -5.65
N ASP A 13 11.26 -0.25 -4.57
CA ASP A 13 11.79 -1.59 -4.31
C ASP A 13 10.67 -2.63 -4.17
N HIS A 14 9.61 -2.31 -3.42
CA HIS A 14 8.43 -3.17 -3.29
C HIS A 14 7.80 -3.49 -4.65
N LEU A 15 7.67 -2.49 -5.51
CA LEU A 15 7.14 -2.68 -6.86
C LEU A 15 8.03 -3.61 -7.68
N VAL A 16 9.34 -3.43 -7.64
CA VAL A 16 10.32 -4.27 -8.35
C VAL A 16 10.27 -5.71 -7.84
N TRP A 17 10.22 -5.93 -6.53
CA TRP A 17 10.14 -7.27 -5.94
C TRP A 17 8.85 -7.98 -6.33
N CYS A 18 7.71 -7.30 -6.24
CA CYS A 18 6.42 -7.85 -6.63
C CYS A 18 6.39 -8.22 -8.12
N LYS A 19 6.90 -7.35 -8.98
CA LYS A 19 6.94 -7.59 -10.42
C LYS A 19 7.83 -8.78 -10.75
N LYS A 20 9.03 -8.83 -10.22
CA LYS A 20 9.95 -9.95 -10.42
C LYS A 20 9.31 -11.25 -9.96
N ARG A 21 8.68 -11.26 -8.76
CA ARG A 21 8.06 -12.47 -8.23
C ARG A 21 6.85 -12.91 -9.06
N LEU A 22 6.09 -11.97 -9.56
CA LEU A 22 4.97 -12.25 -10.46
C LEU A 22 5.44 -12.91 -11.75
N ASP A 23 6.53 -12.41 -12.35
CA ASP A 23 7.14 -12.99 -13.55
C ASP A 23 7.66 -14.42 -13.29
N GLU A 24 8.30 -14.66 -12.15
CA GLU A 24 8.79 -15.99 -11.74
C GLU A 24 7.65 -17.01 -11.56
N LEU A 25 6.47 -16.55 -11.22
CA LEU A 25 5.27 -17.37 -11.03
C LEU A 25 4.40 -17.45 -12.30
N ASP A 26 4.88 -16.98 -13.44
CA ASP A 26 4.12 -16.87 -14.70
C ASP A 26 2.82 -16.06 -14.57
N GLY A 27 2.77 -15.15 -13.58
CA GLY A 27 1.65 -14.26 -13.35
C GLY A 27 1.64 -13.07 -14.29
N LYS A 28 0.53 -12.33 -14.27
CA LYS A 28 0.37 -11.11 -15.06
C LYS A 28 -0.14 -9.98 -14.19
N GLU A 29 0.34 -8.77 -14.48
CA GLU A 29 -0.21 -7.57 -13.87
C GLU A 29 -1.66 -7.34 -14.32
N SER A 30 -2.45 -6.71 -13.45
CA SER A 30 -3.80 -6.32 -13.79
C SER A 30 -3.83 -5.32 -14.96
N ILE A 31 -4.73 -5.51 -15.89
CA ILE A 31 -4.96 -4.56 -17.00
C ILE A 31 -5.45 -3.20 -16.51
N PHE A 32 -5.96 -3.12 -15.27
CA PHE A 32 -6.41 -1.89 -14.64
C PHE A 32 -5.33 -1.10 -13.92
N ASN A 33 -4.07 -1.59 -13.89
CA ASN A 33 -2.98 -0.88 -13.21
C ASN A 33 -2.86 0.60 -13.57
N PRO A 34 -2.94 1.01 -14.87
CA PRO A 34 -2.88 2.43 -15.21
C PRO A 34 -4.04 3.24 -14.62
N LEU A 35 -5.24 2.65 -14.55
CA LEU A 35 -6.42 3.30 -13.95
C LEU A 35 -6.25 3.46 -12.44
N TRP A 36 -5.78 2.40 -11.76
CA TRP A 36 -5.52 2.44 -10.32
C TRP A 36 -4.44 3.45 -9.96
N TYR A 37 -3.37 3.51 -10.76
CA TYR A 37 -2.30 4.49 -10.59
C TYR A 37 -2.84 5.92 -10.71
N ALA A 38 -3.57 6.22 -11.77
CA ALA A 38 -4.16 7.56 -12.00
C ALA A 38 -5.15 7.93 -10.89
N GLY A 39 -5.98 6.99 -10.45
CA GLY A 39 -6.94 7.19 -9.36
C GLY A 39 -6.25 7.46 -8.02
N SER A 40 -5.26 6.68 -7.68
CA SER A 40 -4.48 6.83 -6.44
C SER A 40 -3.72 8.15 -6.40
N PHE A 41 -3.08 8.51 -7.52
CA PHE A 41 -2.40 9.80 -7.66
C PHE A 41 -3.35 10.98 -7.46
N THR A 42 -4.54 10.92 -8.06
CA THR A 42 -5.56 11.96 -7.94
C THR A 42 -6.04 12.12 -6.51
N ILE A 43 -6.32 11.00 -5.83
CA ILE A 43 -6.73 11.00 -4.42
C ILE A 43 -5.63 11.57 -3.53
N GLY A 44 -4.39 11.13 -3.72
CA GLY A 44 -3.23 11.65 -2.99
C GLY A 44 -3.04 13.16 -3.18
N ALA A 45 -3.21 13.66 -4.40
CA ALA A 45 -3.13 15.09 -4.71
C ALA A 45 -4.25 15.90 -4.02
N ILE A 46 -5.46 15.34 -3.95
CA ILE A 46 -6.59 15.96 -3.23
C ILE A 46 -6.25 16.09 -1.74
N PHE A 47 -5.84 14.98 -1.08
CA PHE A 47 -5.47 15.03 0.34
C PHE A 47 -4.27 15.95 0.61
N GLY A 48 -3.30 16.01 -0.28
CA GLY A 48 -2.17 16.92 -0.21
C GLY A 48 -2.57 18.40 -0.16
N ARG A 49 -3.72 18.77 -0.73
CA ARG A 49 -4.24 20.15 -0.72
C ARG A 49 -4.86 20.56 0.63
N TYR A 50 -5.27 19.61 1.45
CA TYR A 50 -5.87 19.88 2.75
C TYR A 50 -4.84 20.14 3.87
N GLY A 51 -3.56 20.09 3.55
CA GLY A 51 -2.47 20.39 4.45
C GLY A 51 -1.69 19.15 4.91
N GLU A 52 -0.54 19.40 5.50
CA GLU A 52 0.43 18.37 5.84
C GLU A 52 -0.12 17.33 6.83
N LYS A 53 -0.82 17.77 7.86
CA LYS A 53 -1.39 16.87 8.89
C LYS A 53 -2.42 15.89 8.32
N VAL A 54 -3.30 16.37 7.44
CA VAL A 54 -4.31 15.55 6.77
C VAL A 54 -3.67 14.62 5.77
N SER A 55 -2.67 15.11 5.02
CA SER A 55 -1.90 14.31 4.08
C SER A 55 -1.17 13.16 4.78
N LEU A 56 -0.52 13.42 5.91
CA LEU A 56 0.13 12.39 6.73
C LEU A 56 -0.88 11.42 7.34
N GLY A 57 -2.04 11.88 7.75
CA GLY A 57 -3.14 11.01 8.21
C GLY A 57 -3.66 10.08 7.11
N PHE A 58 -3.72 10.56 5.87
CA PHE A 58 -4.04 9.75 4.72
C PHE A 58 -2.98 8.67 4.46
N VAL A 59 -1.69 9.03 4.53
CA VAL A 59 -0.59 8.06 4.41
C VAL A 59 -0.69 7.02 5.51
N GLU A 60 -0.82 7.42 6.77
CA GLU A 60 -0.97 6.50 7.91
C GLU A 60 -2.08 5.46 7.68
N GLU A 61 -3.27 5.92 7.29
CA GLU A 61 -4.41 5.03 7.06
C GLU A 61 -4.18 4.11 5.86
N THR A 62 -3.57 4.62 4.79
CA THR A 62 -3.22 3.82 3.61
C THR A 62 -2.26 2.69 3.99
N GLU A 63 -1.19 3.00 4.71
CA GLU A 63 -0.19 2.02 5.13
C GLU A 63 -0.78 0.97 6.08
N LYS A 64 -1.63 1.38 7.02
CA LYS A 64 -2.35 0.44 7.90
C LYS A 64 -3.21 -0.54 7.10
N GLN A 65 -3.90 -0.07 6.07
CA GLN A 65 -4.71 -0.93 5.21
C GLN A 65 -3.85 -1.89 4.38
N VAL A 66 -2.69 -1.44 3.91
CA VAL A 66 -1.72 -2.29 3.20
C VAL A 66 -1.19 -3.38 4.13
N VAL A 67 -0.81 -3.06 5.37
CA VAL A 67 -0.38 -4.05 6.37
C VAL A 67 -1.44 -5.13 6.60
N ILE A 68 -2.71 -4.74 6.76
CA ILE A 68 -3.82 -5.68 6.93
C ILE A 68 -3.97 -6.57 5.68
N HIS A 69 -3.81 -6.01 4.49
CA HIS A 69 -3.89 -6.74 3.23
C HIS A 69 -2.76 -7.75 3.10
N LEU A 70 -1.53 -7.36 3.43
CA LEU A 70 -0.36 -8.25 3.45
C LEU A 70 -0.52 -9.38 4.46
N ASP A 71 -1.04 -9.10 5.65
CA ASP A 71 -1.33 -10.12 6.67
C ASP A 71 -2.35 -11.15 6.15
N LYS A 72 -3.38 -10.72 5.43
CA LYS A 72 -4.34 -11.64 4.80
C LYS A 72 -3.68 -12.54 3.76
N HIS A 73 -2.77 -12.00 2.97
CA HIS A 73 -2.01 -12.81 2.01
C HIS A 73 -1.06 -13.78 2.71
N LEU A 74 -0.32 -13.35 3.71
CA LEU A 74 0.57 -14.21 4.50
C LEU A 74 -0.16 -15.38 5.16
N ASN A 75 -1.42 -15.18 5.59
CA ASN A 75 -2.24 -16.23 6.18
C ASN A 75 -2.77 -17.25 5.16
N LYS A 76 -2.80 -16.91 3.88
CA LYS A 76 -3.32 -17.78 2.81
C LYS A 76 -2.24 -18.48 2.01
N ILE A 77 -1.03 -17.92 2.00
CA ILE A 77 0.06 -18.44 1.17
C ILE A 77 0.57 -19.78 1.69
N SER A 78 1.02 -20.64 0.77
CA SER A 78 1.63 -21.91 1.13
C SER A 78 2.92 -21.70 1.92
N LEU A 79 3.07 -22.39 3.04
CA LEU A 79 4.31 -22.38 3.85
C LEU A 79 5.55 -22.88 3.08
N LYS A 80 5.34 -23.53 1.95
CA LYS A 80 6.42 -23.98 1.05
C LYS A 80 7.00 -22.87 0.20
N ASP A 81 6.23 -21.81 -0.05
CA ASP A 81 6.65 -20.64 -0.83
C ASP A 81 7.38 -19.62 0.05
N LYS A 82 8.56 -20.01 0.49
CA LYS A 82 9.39 -19.21 1.40
C LYS A 82 9.81 -17.87 0.82
N GLU A 83 10.07 -17.83 -0.48
CA GLU A 83 10.51 -16.62 -1.16
C GLU A 83 9.42 -15.55 -1.19
N THR A 84 8.20 -15.91 -1.54
CA THR A 84 7.06 -14.97 -1.48
C THR A 84 6.76 -14.54 -0.05
N ILE A 85 6.84 -15.44 0.92
CA ILE A 85 6.66 -15.12 2.35
C ILE A 85 7.69 -14.08 2.79
N GLU A 86 8.96 -14.26 2.46
CA GLU A 86 10.03 -13.32 2.83
C GLU A 86 9.80 -11.93 2.23
N ILE A 87 9.44 -11.84 0.95
CA ILE A 87 9.09 -10.59 0.29
C ILE A 87 7.93 -9.88 1.00
N LEU A 88 6.83 -10.59 1.25
CA LEU A 88 5.65 -10.02 1.91
C LEU A 88 5.90 -9.61 3.36
N GLN A 89 6.70 -10.35 4.10
CA GLN A 89 7.08 -10.01 5.48
C GLN A 89 7.95 -8.76 5.52
N THR A 90 8.90 -8.61 4.61
CA THR A 90 9.75 -7.42 4.50
C THR A 90 8.90 -6.20 4.15
N MET A 91 8.04 -6.30 3.14
CA MET A 91 7.12 -5.23 2.78
C MET A 91 6.23 -4.83 3.96
N ARG A 92 5.65 -5.82 4.65
CA ARG A 92 4.80 -5.56 5.82
C ARG A 92 5.52 -4.76 6.90
N SER A 93 6.78 -5.10 7.18
CA SER A 93 7.60 -4.38 8.15
C SER A 93 7.86 -2.93 7.73
N ASP A 94 8.15 -2.71 6.46
CA ASP A 94 8.38 -1.37 5.90
C ASP A 94 7.10 -0.52 5.95
N GLU A 95 5.96 -1.09 5.56
CA GLU A 95 4.66 -0.38 5.60
C GLU A 95 4.23 -0.01 7.03
N ASP A 96 4.47 -0.89 7.98
CA ASP A 96 4.20 -0.59 9.40
C ASP A 96 5.10 0.54 9.90
N ALA A 97 6.36 0.57 9.49
CA ALA A 97 7.29 1.67 9.79
C ALA A 97 6.85 2.99 9.14
N HIS A 98 6.38 2.96 7.90
CA HIS A 98 5.84 4.15 7.23
C HIS A 98 4.60 4.71 7.94
N ALA A 99 3.70 3.84 8.39
CA ALA A 99 2.53 4.27 9.17
C ALA A 99 2.95 4.94 10.49
N GLN A 100 3.91 4.38 11.20
CA GLN A 100 4.44 4.95 12.45
C GLN A 100 5.13 6.30 12.20
N GLN A 101 5.94 6.42 11.17
CA GLN A 101 6.59 7.67 10.78
C GLN A 101 5.57 8.77 10.45
N ALA A 102 4.47 8.43 9.78
CA ALA A 102 3.40 9.38 9.50
C ALA A 102 2.78 9.95 10.79
N VAL A 103 2.56 9.10 11.80
CA VAL A 103 2.07 9.53 13.12
C VAL A 103 3.11 10.42 13.82
N GLU A 104 4.37 10.00 13.86
CA GLU A 104 5.47 10.74 14.51
C GLU A 104 5.71 12.11 13.86
N ASN A 105 5.48 12.24 12.56
CA ASN A 105 5.58 13.51 11.83
C ASN A 105 4.31 14.39 11.95
N GLY A 106 3.36 14.02 12.78
CA GLY A 106 2.19 14.82 13.13
C GLY A 106 0.95 14.53 12.28
N GLY A 107 0.86 13.36 11.69
CA GLY A 107 -0.34 12.92 10.97
C GLY A 107 -1.59 13.00 11.86
N GLU A 108 -2.66 13.55 11.32
CA GLU A 108 -3.96 13.66 11.98
C GLU A 108 -4.80 12.45 11.64
N GLU A 109 -5.37 11.81 12.65
CA GLU A 109 -6.25 10.67 12.43
C GLU A 109 -7.48 11.08 11.60
N LEU A 110 -7.73 10.37 10.50
CA LEU A 110 -8.87 10.63 9.64
C LEU A 110 -10.18 10.23 10.32
N GLU A 111 -11.25 10.90 9.96
CA GLU A 111 -12.58 10.56 10.42
C GLU A 111 -13.03 9.18 9.94
N ILE A 112 -13.85 8.50 10.75
CA ILE A 112 -14.33 7.14 10.47
C ILE A 112 -15.02 7.00 9.09
N PRO A 113 -15.87 7.95 8.62
CA PRO A 113 -16.45 7.84 7.28
C PRO A 113 -15.40 7.83 6.17
N THR A 114 -14.36 8.65 6.30
CA THR A 114 -13.24 8.70 5.34
C THR A 114 -12.47 7.38 5.31
N LYS A 115 -12.15 6.82 6.47
CA LYS A 115 -11.50 5.50 6.58
C LYS A 115 -12.32 4.38 5.94
N LYS A 116 -13.66 4.41 6.12
CA LYS A 116 -14.55 3.43 5.49
C LYS A 116 -14.58 3.53 3.98
N ILE A 117 -14.58 4.75 3.43
CA ILE A 117 -14.52 4.97 1.98
C ILE A 117 -13.18 4.47 1.42
N MET A 118 -12.08 4.77 2.09
CA MET A 118 -10.75 4.27 1.71
C MET A 118 -10.71 2.74 1.70
N LYS A 119 -11.21 2.11 2.76
CA LYS A 119 -11.27 0.65 2.87
C LYS A 119 -12.12 0.01 1.78
N TYR A 120 -13.27 0.60 1.47
CA TYR A 120 -14.14 0.11 0.40
C TYR A 120 -13.47 0.25 -0.97
N THR A 121 -12.86 1.39 -1.25
CA THR A 121 -12.13 1.63 -2.51
C THR A 121 -10.98 0.65 -2.67
N ALA A 122 -10.18 0.44 -1.63
CA ALA A 122 -9.10 -0.53 -1.63
C ALA A 122 -9.61 -1.95 -1.88
N LYS A 123 -10.74 -2.33 -1.28
CA LYS A 123 -11.37 -3.64 -1.49
C LYS A 123 -11.82 -3.83 -2.94
N VAL A 124 -12.40 -2.81 -3.56
CA VAL A 124 -12.79 -2.86 -4.98
C VAL A 124 -11.55 -3.03 -5.86
N MET A 125 -10.50 -2.25 -5.64
CA MET A 125 -9.25 -2.34 -6.39
C MET A 125 -8.61 -3.74 -6.29
N THR A 126 -8.42 -4.23 -5.08
CA THR A 126 -7.75 -5.52 -4.84
C THR A 126 -8.56 -6.70 -5.35
N SER A 127 -9.88 -6.68 -5.15
CA SER A 127 -10.77 -7.74 -5.66
C SER A 127 -10.81 -7.77 -7.19
N THR A 128 -10.85 -6.62 -7.84
CA THR A 128 -10.86 -6.52 -9.30
C THR A 128 -9.52 -6.97 -9.87
N SER A 129 -8.42 -6.51 -9.29
CA SER A 129 -7.07 -6.87 -9.75
C SER A 129 -6.74 -8.35 -9.57
N ALA A 130 -7.33 -9.02 -8.60
CA ALA A 130 -7.15 -10.46 -8.37
C ALA A 130 -7.80 -11.33 -9.47
N HIS A 131 -8.76 -10.80 -10.24
CA HIS A 131 -9.52 -11.55 -11.25
C HIS A 131 -9.19 -11.16 -12.68
N ILE A 132 -8.51 -10.04 -12.87
CA ILE A 132 -8.17 -9.47 -14.17
C ILE A 132 -6.72 -8.99 -14.16
#